data_78d9b2d32930d1ee16d943cb48527058
#
_entry.id   78d9b2d32930d1ee16d943cb48527058
#
_cell.length_a   1.000
_cell.length_b   1.000
_cell.length_c   1.000
_cell.angle_alpha   90.00
_cell.angle_beta   90.00
_cell.angle_gamma   90.00
#
_symmetry.space_group_name_H-M   'P 1'
#
loop_
_entity.id
_entity.type
_entity.pdbx_description
1 polymer ?
#
loop_
_entity_poly.entity_id
_entity_poly.type
_entity_poly.pdbx_seq_one_letter_code
_entity_poly.pdbx_strand_id
1 'polypeptide(L)'
;MPSMIKNAWLAVAAATVALTPAIASAEVKIAFVNTARLLEESPQARTAQQALETEFLPRQRELADQQKVLQDKEEKLKRDAAVMSEADRAKAERELRDGQRDLARRFNELQEDANLRRNEEFAKVQRSLLQEVQTYARANGFDLIVSDGVLFASPAVDVTAQVVAALKAKTPSAGN
;
A
#
# COMPACT_ATOMS: atom_id res chain seq x y z
N MET A 1 89.97 48.73 9.72
CA MET A 1 89.40 47.62 10.51
C MET A 1 88.02 47.28 9.98
N PRO A 2 87.77 46.05 9.85
CA PRO A 2 86.95 45.57 8.73
C PRO A 2 85.50 45.17 9.12
N SER A 3 84.69 45.18 8.08
CA SER A 3 83.74 44.15 7.72
C SER A 3 82.74 43.62 8.81
N MET A 4 81.54 44.01 8.69
CA MET A 4 80.36 43.20 9.10
C MET A 4 79.08 43.73 8.46
N ILE A 5 78.93 43.65 7.16
CA ILE A 5 77.65 43.81 6.50
C ILE A 5 77.64 42.77 5.34
N LYS A 6 77.48 41.52 5.73
CA LYS A 6 77.15 40.46 4.78
C LYS A 6 76.17 39.54 5.52
N ASN A 7 75.10 39.23 4.92
CA ASN A 7 74.08 38.19 5.27
C ASN A 7 72.77 38.68 5.92
N ALA A 8 72.09 39.57 5.26
CA ALA A 8 70.68 39.85 5.58
C ALA A 8 69.76 39.73 4.34
N TRP A 9 70.10 38.77 3.47
CA TRP A 9 69.30 38.55 2.22
C TRP A 9 69.02 37.08 1.92
N LEU A 10 68.56 36.30 2.89
CA LEU A 10 68.16 34.93 2.65
C LEU A 10 67.08 34.47 3.73
N ALA A 11 65.91 34.99 3.67
CA ALA A 11 64.77 34.37 4.39
C ALA A 11 63.39 34.98 3.94
N VAL A 12 63.17 35.14 2.67
CA VAL A 12 61.81 35.32 2.15
C VAL A 12 61.60 34.28 1.08
N ALA A 13 61.52 33.01 1.46
CA ALA A 13 61.18 31.92 0.59
C ALA A 13 59.88 31.27 1.10
N ALA A 14 58.84 31.53 0.35
CA ALA A 14 57.74 30.58 0.05
C ALA A 14 56.98 29.93 1.20
N ALA A 15 55.99 30.62 1.67
CA ALA A 15 54.79 29.96 2.17
C ALA A 15 53.58 30.29 1.28
N THR A 16 53.68 29.96 -0.02
CA THR A 16 52.47 29.83 -0.86
C THR A 16 51.83 28.47 -0.55
N VAL A 17 51.09 28.42 0.53
CA VAL A 17 50.10 27.33 0.77
C VAL A 17 49.08 27.43 -0.35
N ALA A 18 49.20 26.56 -1.34
CA ALA A 18 48.23 26.38 -2.40
C ALA A 18 46.91 25.95 -1.74
N LEU A 19 46.01 26.89 -1.54
CA LEU A 19 44.60 26.64 -1.21
C LEU A 19 43.97 26.08 -2.46
N THR A 20 44.15 24.78 -2.70
CA THR A 20 43.38 24.06 -3.72
C THR A 20 41.93 24.01 -3.19
N PRO A 21 40.95 24.63 -3.86
CA PRO A 21 39.59 24.39 -3.49
C PRO A 21 39.30 22.90 -3.75
N ALA A 22 39.10 22.13 -2.70
CA ALA A 22 38.55 20.81 -2.80
C ALA A 22 37.09 21.02 -3.35
N ILE A 23 36.93 20.82 -4.65
CA ILE A 23 35.64 20.71 -5.26
C ILE A 23 35.04 19.44 -4.64
N ALA A 24 34.31 19.60 -3.55
CA ALA A 24 33.47 18.55 -3.00
C ALA A 24 32.43 18.24 -4.07
N SER A 25 32.71 17.25 -4.90
CA SER A 25 31.69 16.67 -5.78
C SER A 25 30.64 16.13 -4.86
N ALA A 26 29.54 16.82 -4.72
CA ALA A 26 28.39 16.31 -4.00
C ALA A 26 27.95 15.04 -4.73
N GLU A 27 28.27 13.89 -4.13
CA GLU A 27 27.88 12.59 -4.68
C GLU A 27 26.35 12.49 -4.58
N VAL A 28 25.66 12.43 -5.72
CA VAL A 28 24.20 12.32 -5.79
C VAL A 28 23.80 10.97 -5.21
N LYS A 29 23.04 11.00 -4.12
CA LYS A 29 22.62 9.80 -3.41
C LYS A 29 21.30 9.29 -3.98
N ILE A 30 21.36 8.22 -4.76
CA ILE A 30 20.22 7.59 -5.42
C ILE A 30 19.87 6.29 -4.70
N ALA A 31 18.56 6.04 -4.53
CA ALA A 31 18.04 4.77 -4.04
C ALA A 31 16.95 4.21 -4.95
N PHE A 32 16.71 2.91 -4.81
CA PHE A 32 15.61 2.19 -5.42
C PHE A 32 14.64 1.69 -4.35
N VAL A 33 13.34 1.77 -4.64
CA VAL A 33 12.27 1.18 -3.81
C VAL A 33 11.35 0.37 -4.70
N ASN A 34 11.18 -0.91 -4.37
CA ASN A 34 10.19 -1.78 -5.00
C ASN A 34 8.81 -1.47 -4.42
N THR A 35 7.96 -0.75 -5.18
CA THR A 35 6.63 -0.32 -4.74
C THR A 35 5.68 -1.48 -4.52
N ALA A 36 5.75 -2.55 -5.31
CA ALA A 36 4.91 -3.73 -5.15
C ALA A 36 5.22 -4.42 -3.81
N ARG A 37 6.50 -4.66 -3.54
CA ARG A 37 6.96 -5.25 -2.26
C ARG A 37 6.64 -4.34 -1.08
N LEU A 38 6.80 -3.01 -1.24
CA LEU A 38 6.46 -2.03 -0.21
C LEU A 38 4.98 -2.09 0.14
N LEU A 39 4.11 -2.17 -0.86
CA LEU A 39 2.66 -2.31 -0.68
C LEU A 39 2.32 -3.62 0.05
N GLU A 40 2.88 -4.74 -0.40
CA GLU A 40 2.61 -6.08 0.14
C GLU A 40 3.04 -6.23 1.61
N GLU A 41 4.22 -5.69 1.96
CA GLU A 41 4.78 -5.81 3.32
C GLU A 41 4.33 -4.70 4.28
N SER A 42 3.60 -3.67 3.80
CA SER A 42 3.22 -2.52 4.62
C SER A 42 2.14 -2.85 5.65
N PRO A 43 2.27 -2.32 6.89
CA PRO A 43 1.20 -2.42 7.88
C PRO A 43 -0.10 -1.76 7.42
N GLN A 44 -0.01 -0.66 6.68
CA GLN A 44 -1.15 0.08 6.16
C GLN A 44 -2.00 -0.77 5.20
N ALA A 45 -1.37 -1.55 4.31
CA ALA A 45 -2.09 -2.46 3.41
C ALA A 45 -2.82 -3.55 4.19
N ARG A 46 -2.18 -4.12 5.21
CA ARG A 46 -2.81 -5.13 6.09
C ARG A 46 -4.01 -4.56 6.84
N THR A 47 -3.88 -3.35 7.38
CA THR A 47 -4.99 -2.67 8.07
C THR A 47 -6.15 -2.39 7.12
N ALA A 48 -5.87 -1.93 5.90
CA ALA A 48 -6.89 -1.70 4.87
C ALA A 48 -7.60 -3.00 4.49
N GLN A 49 -6.86 -4.10 4.32
CA GLN A 49 -7.44 -5.41 4.03
C GLN A 49 -8.35 -5.88 5.18
N GLN A 50 -7.90 -5.79 6.43
CA GLN A 50 -8.69 -6.16 7.60
C GLN A 50 -9.97 -5.33 7.73
N ALA A 51 -9.90 -4.02 7.42
CA ALA A 51 -11.07 -3.16 7.42
C ALA A 51 -12.09 -3.61 6.36
N LEU A 52 -11.64 -3.93 5.13
CA LEU A 52 -12.50 -4.46 4.07
C LEU A 52 -13.12 -5.80 4.47
N GLU A 53 -12.35 -6.72 5.02
CA GLU A 53 -12.87 -8.01 5.50
C GLU A 53 -13.93 -7.82 6.59
N THR A 54 -13.67 -6.94 7.56
CA THR A 54 -14.61 -6.66 8.65
C THR A 54 -15.92 -6.05 8.14
N GLU A 55 -15.84 -5.18 7.14
CA GLU A 55 -17.00 -4.52 6.54
C GLU A 55 -17.83 -5.47 5.66
N PHE A 56 -17.18 -6.28 4.82
CA PHE A 56 -17.88 -7.04 3.78
C PHE A 56 -18.18 -8.48 4.14
N LEU A 57 -17.41 -9.13 5.01
CA LEU A 57 -17.66 -10.53 5.40
C LEU A 57 -19.04 -10.77 6.03
N PRO A 58 -19.57 -9.93 6.93
CA PRO A 58 -20.92 -10.08 7.44
C PRO A 58 -21.98 -9.98 6.34
N ARG A 59 -21.84 -9.03 5.43
CA ARG A 59 -22.78 -8.82 4.31
C ARG A 59 -22.77 -10.02 3.33
N GLN A 60 -21.59 -10.60 3.08
CA GLN A 60 -21.46 -11.82 2.27
C GLN A 60 -22.18 -13.02 2.94
N ARG A 61 -22.02 -13.16 4.27
CA ARG A 61 -22.69 -14.23 5.02
C ARG A 61 -24.20 -14.07 4.98
N GLU A 62 -24.71 -12.85 5.16
CA GLU A 62 -26.14 -12.57 5.06
C GLU A 62 -26.73 -12.98 3.70
N LEU A 63 -26.04 -12.65 2.60
CA LEU A 63 -26.47 -13.05 1.26
C LEU A 63 -26.43 -14.57 1.05
N ALA A 64 -25.40 -15.25 1.60
CA ALA A 64 -25.32 -16.71 1.56
C ALA A 64 -26.48 -17.37 2.33
N ASP A 65 -26.83 -16.82 3.49
CA ASP A 65 -27.99 -17.31 4.28
C ASP A 65 -29.31 -17.08 3.54
N GLN A 66 -29.50 -15.91 2.91
CA GLN A 66 -30.65 -15.63 2.09
C GLN A 66 -30.76 -16.57 0.88
N GLN A 67 -29.64 -16.86 0.23
CA GLN A 67 -29.58 -17.83 -0.87
C GLN A 67 -30.04 -19.21 -0.40
N LYS A 68 -29.58 -19.66 0.77
CA LYS A 68 -30.01 -20.94 1.35
C LYS A 68 -31.51 -20.96 1.65
N VAL A 69 -32.06 -19.90 2.23
CA VAL A 69 -33.50 -19.78 2.48
C VAL A 69 -34.31 -19.88 1.19
N LEU A 70 -33.84 -19.29 0.10
CA LEU A 70 -34.50 -19.39 -1.20
C LEU A 70 -34.43 -20.79 -1.81
N GLN A 71 -33.28 -21.47 -1.65
CA GLN A 71 -33.13 -22.88 -2.04
C GLN A 71 -34.10 -23.79 -1.27
N ASP A 72 -34.17 -23.62 0.05
CA ASP A 72 -35.12 -24.39 0.91
C ASP A 72 -36.58 -24.15 0.51
N LYS A 73 -36.95 -22.90 0.19
CA LYS A 73 -38.28 -22.54 -0.33
C LYS A 73 -38.59 -23.20 -1.68
N GLU A 74 -37.61 -23.20 -2.60
CA GLU A 74 -37.75 -23.84 -3.90
C GLU A 74 -37.92 -25.35 -3.77
N GLU A 75 -37.15 -26.01 -2.92
CA GLU A 75 -37.25 -27.43 -2.67
C GLU A 75 -38.60 -27.78 -2.03
N LYS A 76 -39.07 -26.95 -1.04
CA LYS A 76 -40.37 -27.10 -0.44
C LYS A 76 -41.49 -26.97 -1.48
N LEU A 77 -41.45 -25.95 -2.30
CA LEU A 77 -42.41 -25.76 -3.38
C LEU A 77 -42.46 -26.97 -4.32
N LYS A 78 -41.28 -27.51 -4.73
CA LYS A 78 -41.24 -28.71 -5.58
C LYS A 78 -41.84 -29.95 -4.92
N ARG A 79 -41.62 -30.15 -3.61
CA ARG A 79 -42.21 -31.30 -2.88
C ARG A 79 -43.71 -31.19 -2.70
N ASP A 80 -44.19 -30.00 -2.36
CA ASP A 80 -45.56 -29.79 -1.93
C ASP A 80 -46.49 -29.40 -3.12
N ALA A 81 -45.97 -29.13 -4.30
CA ALA A 81 -46.71 -28.64 -5.47
C ALA A 81 -47.95 -29.45 -5.84
N ALA A 82 -47.88 -30.78 -5.66
CA ALA A 82 -48.99 -31.69 -6.01
C ALA A 82 -50.17 -31.62 -5.02
N VAL A 83 -49.94 -31.13 -3.80
CA VAL A 83 -50.95 -31.08 -2.74
C VAL A 83 -51.39 -29.64 -2.39
N MET A 84 -50.73 -28.64 -2.98
CA MET A 84 -51.04 -27.22 -2.79
C MET A 84 -52.27 -26.81 -3.63
N SER A 85 -53.04 -25.84 -3.12
CA SER A 85 -54.00 -25.15 -3.95
C SER A 85 -53.29 -24.35 -5.05
N GLU A 86 -53.95 -24.13 -6.20
CA GLU A 86 -53.40 -23.34 -7.30
C GLU A 86 -53.04 -21.91 -6.87
N ALA A 87 -53.87 -21.30 -6.01
CA ALA A 87 -53.61 -19.97 -5.46
C ALA A 87 -52.36 -19.91 -4.56
N ASP A 88 -52.20 -20.91 -3.69
CA ASP A 88 -51.02 -21.00 -2.82
C ASP A 88 -49.75 -21.27 -3.59
N ARG A 89 -49.81 -22.15 -4.60
CA ARG A 89 -48.69 -22.42 -5.48
C ARG A 89 -48.27 -21.18 -6.25
N ALA A 90 -49.24 -20.46 -6.87
CA ALA A 90 -48.95 -19.23 -7.61
C ALA A 90 -48.39 -18.11 -6.70
N LYS A 91 -48.79 -18.07 -5.43
CA LYS A 91 -48.22 -17.15 -4.44
C LYS A 91 -46.77 -17.52 -4.11
N ALA A 92 -46.50 -18.78 -3.79
CA ALA A 92 -45.15 -19.26 -3.45
C ALA A 92 -44.17 -19.09 -4.62
N GLU A 93 -44.61 -19.35 -5.84
CA GLU A 93 -43.80 -19.11 -7.05
C GLU A 93 -43.45 -17.62 -7.26
N ARG A 94 -44.40 -16.72 -6.97
CA ARG A 94 -44.14 -15.26 -7.00
C ARG A 94 -43.14 -14.85 -5.96
N GLU A 95 -43.32 -15.28 -4.71
CA GLU A 95 -42.40 -14.97 -3.60
C GLU A 95 -40.99 -15.47 -3.88
N LEU A 96 -40.88 -16.67 -4.48
CA LEU A 96 -39.56 -17.22 -4.86
C LEU A 96 -38.91 -16.38 -5.95
N ARG A 97 -39.62 -16.02 -7.03
CA ARG A 97 -39.09 -15.17 -8.11
C ARG A 97 -38.71 -13.78 -7.61
N ASP A 98 -39.50 -13.19 -6.71
CA ASP A 98 -39.21 -11.88 -6.14
C ASP A 98 -37.99 -11.93 -5.24
N GLY A 99 -37.87 -12.98 -4.41
CA GLY A 99 -36.71 -13.21 -3.57
C GLY A 99 -35.41 -13.44 -4.39
N GLN A 100 -35.51 -14.21 -5.47
CA GLN A 100 -34.34 -14.43 -6.35
C GLN A 100 -33.89 -13.13 -7.04
N ARG A 101 -34.83 -12.28 -7.48
CA ARG A 101 -34.50 -10.96 -8.04
C ARG A 101 -33.87 -10.03 -7.02
N ASP A 102 -34.41 -10.01 -5.81
CA ASP A 102 -33.85 -9.19 -4.73
C ASP A 102 -32.45 -9.65 -4.35
N LEU A 103 -32.23 -10.95 -4.21
CA LEU A 103 -30.91 -11.52 -3.94
C LEU A 103 -29.89 -11.15 -5.02
N ALA A 104 -30.26 -11.28 -6.30
CA ALA A 104 -29.39 -10.93 -7.41
C ALA A 104 -29.02 -9.42 -7.39
N ARG A 105 -30.00 -8.54 -7.12
CA ARG A 105 -29.75 -7.10 -6.97
C ARG A 105 -28.79 -6.81 -5.83
N ARG A 106 -29.02 -7.37 -4.64
CA ARG A 106 -28.16 -7.17 -3.46
C ARG A 106 -26.75 -7.71 -3.66
N PHE A 107 -26.61 -8.82 -4.40
CA PHE A 107 -25.30 -9.36 -4.74
C PHE A 107 -24.50 -8.40 -5.63
N ASN A 108 -25.15 -7.81 -6.65
CA ASN A 108 -24.51 -6.82 -7.51
C ASN A 108 -24.14 -5.55 -6.72
N GLU A 109 -25.02 -5.03 -5.89
CA GLU A 109 -24.77 -3.88 -5.00
C GLU A 109 -23.57 -4.16 -4.09
N LEU A 110 -23.51 -5.33 -3.46
CA LEU A 110 -22.38 -5.72 -2.61
C LEU A 110 -21.07 -5.75 -3.39
N GLN A 111 -21.08 -6.29 -4.61
CA GLN A 111 -19.88 -6.38 -5.45
C GLN A 111 -19.41 -4.99 -5.90
N GLU A 112 -20.33 -4.10 -6.27
CA GLU A 112 -20.02 -2.71 -6.64
C GLU A 112 -19.43 -1.95 -5.45
N ASP A 113 -20.07 -2.03 -4.28
CA ASP A 113 -19.60 -1.41 -3.04
C ASP A 113 -18.19 -1.92 -2.67
N ALA A 114 -17.98 -3.24 -2.73
CA ALA A 114 -16.69 -3.84 -2.40
C ALA A 114 -15.57 -3.40 -3.35
N ASN A 115 -15.87 -3.28 -4.65
CA ASN A 115 -14.91 -2.78 -5.62
C ASN A 115 -14.58 -1.30 -5.39
N LEU A 116 -15.60 -0.47 -5.14
CA LEU A 116 -15.41 0.95 -4.83
C LEU A 116 -14.55 1.14 -3.58
N ARG A 117 -14.90 0.45 -2.50
CA ARG A 117 -14.15 0.55 -1.23
C ARG A 117 -12.73 0.03 -1.36
N ARG A 118 -12.51 -1.05 -2.09
CA ARG A 118 -11.16 -1.55 -2.37
C ARG A 118 -10.31 -0.50 -3.08
N ASN A 119 -10.85 0.14 -4.11
CA ASN A 119 -10.15 1.18 -4.86
C ASN A 119 -9.84 2.40 -3.98
N GLU A 120 -10.78 2.82 -3.13
CA GLU A 120 -10.57 3.92 -2.17
C GLU A 120 -9.46 3.60 -1.17
N GLU A 121 -9.51 2.42 -0.56
CA GLU A 121 -8.50 1.99 0.42
C GLU A 121 -7.12 1.83 -0.23
N PHE A 122 -7.06 1.25 -1.44
CA PHE A 122 -5.82 1.16 -2.20
C PHE A 122 -5.21 2.54 -2.48
N ALA A 123 -6.02 3.50 -2.92
CA ALA A 123 -5.56 4.86 -3.17
C ALA A 123 -5.09 5.57 -1.88
N LYS A 124 -5.72 5.31 -0.73
CA LYS A 124 -5.26 5.81 0.58
C LYS A 124 -3.91 5.22 0.96
N VAL A 125 -3.77 3.90 0.83
CA VAL A 125 -2.52 3.20 1.13
C VAL A 125 -1.40 3.73 0.24
N GLN A 126 -1.61 3.82 -1.07
CA GLN A 126 -0.60 4.36 -1.99
C GLN A 126 -0.14 5.77 -1.59
N ARG A 127 -1.06 6.67 -1.28
CA ARG A 127 -0.72 8.04 -0.85
C ARG A 127 0.10 8.03 0.45
N SER A 128 -0.30 7.20 1.41
CA SER A 128 0.42 7.06 2.67
C SER A 128 1.83 6.53 2.46
N LEU A 129 2.00 5.49 1.63
CA LEU A 129 3.31 4.93 1.33
C LEU A 129 4.22 5.94 0.61
N LEU A 130 3.69 6.70 -0.34
CA LEU A 130 4.44 7.74 -1.03
C LEU A 130 4.96 8.82 -0.05
N GLN A 131 4.12 9.26 0.88
CA GLN A 131 4.51 10.22 1.91
C GLN A 131 5.63 9.65 2.80
N GLU A 132 5.54 8.37 3.16
CA GLU A 132 6.55 7.72 3.98
C GLU A 132 7.88 7.54 3.24
N VAL A 133 7.85 7.16 1.96
CA VAL A 133 9.05 7.10 1.11
C VAL A 133 9.71 8.48 1.02
N GLN A 134 8.94 9.55 0.80
CA GLN A 134 9.47 10.92 0.78
C GLN A 134 10.06 11.34 2.12
N THR A 135 9.41 11.00 3.22
CA THR A 135 9.91 11.29 4.56
C THR A 135 11.22 10.55 4.83
N TYR A 136 11.27 9.26 4.47
CA TYR A 136 12.48 8.45 4.59
C TYR A 136 13.62 9.02 3.74
N ALA A 137 13.34 9.41 2.49
CA ALA A 137 14.31 10.00 1.59
C ALA A 137 14.96 11.25 2.19
N ARG A 138 14.15 12.18 2.67
CA ARG A 138 14.64 13.42 3.30
C ARG A 138 15.46 13.15 4.56
N ALA A 139 14.98 12.25 5.43
CA ALA A 139 15.65 11.92 6.67
C ALA A 139 17.02 11.26 6.47
N ASN A 140 17.22 10.56 5.34
CA ASN A 140 18.45 9.84 5.02
C ASN A 140 19.30 10.52 3.95
N GLY A 141 18.94 11.74 3.52
CA GLY A 141 19.71 12.53 2.56
C GLY A 141 19.77 11.92 1.17
N PHE A 142 18.71 11.28 0.71
CA PHE A 142 18.61 10.84 -0.69
C PHE A 142 18.16 12.00 -1.57
N ASP A 143 18.84 12.19 -2.69
CA ASP A 143 18.51 13.19 -3.70
C ASP A 143 17.44 12.67 -4.67
N LEU A 144 17.43 11.35 -4.92
CA LEU A 144 16.48 10.70 -5.81
C LEU A 144 16.14 9.30 -5.31
N ILE A 145 14.84 8.98 -5.29
CA ILE A 145 14.35 7.60 -5.17
C ILE A 145 13.61 7.24 -6.46
N VAL A 146 14.02 6.14 -7.08
CA VAL A 146 13.38 5.57 -8.26
C VAL A 146 12.61 4.31 -7.87
N SER A 147 11.55 4.01 -8.61
CA SER A 147 10.72 2.83 -8.35
C SER A 147 10.39 2.09 -9.65
N ASP A 148 9.21 2.27 -10.18
CA ASP A 148 8.71 1.53 -11.33
C ASP A 148 9.55 1.80 -12.59
N GLY A 149 9.64 0.78 -13.47
CA GLY A 149 10.40 0.88 -14.72
C GLY A 149 11.90 0.60 -14.59
N VAL A 150 12.41 0.33 -13.39
CA VAL A 150 13.81 -0.05 -13.17
C VAL A 150 13.99 -1.54 -13.50
N LEU A 151 14.84 -1.84 -14.50
CA LEU A 151 15.11 -3.21 -14.92
C LEU A 151 16.11 -3.92 -13.98
N PHE A 152 16.98 -3.17 -13.34
CA PHE A 152 17.98 -3.70 -12.42
C PHE A 152 18.36 -2.66 -11.37
N ALA A 153 18.39 -3.07 -10.12
CA ALA A 153 18.96 -2.34 -9.00
C ALA A 153 19.84 -3.28 -8.18
N SER A 154 21.07 -2.85 -7.87
CA SER A 154 21.93 -3.63 -6.99
C SER A 154 21.38 -3.59 -5.54
N PRO A 155 21.70 -4.59 -4.71
CA PRO A 155 21.30 -4.58 -3.30
C PRO A 155 21.82 -3.35 -2.52
N ALA A 156 22.88 -2.72 -2.98
CA ALA A 156 23.47 -1.54 -2.34
C ALA A 156 22.57 -0.29 -2.44
N VAL A 157 21.75 -0.20 -3.48
CA VAL A 157 20.83 0.94 -3.69
C VAL A 157 19.37 0.60 -3.36
N ASP A 158 19.04 -0.66 -3.15
CA ASP A 158 17.68 -1.08 -2.75
C ASP A 158 17.45 -0.81 -1.27
N VAL A 159 16.62 0.19 -0.98
CA VAL A 159 16.24 0.58 0.39
C VAL A 159 14.83 0.12 0.76
N THR A 160 14.22 -0.77 -0.01
CA THR A 160 12.85 -1.24 0.23
C THR A 160 12.66 -1.79 1.64
N ALA A 161 13.57 -2.67 2.08
CA ALA A 161 13.48 -3.28 3.41
C ALA A 161 13.61 -2.24 4.55
N GLN A 162 14.45 -1.23 4.37
CA GLN A 162 14.64 -0.15 5.33
C GLN A 162 13.40 0.74 5.43
N VAL A 163 12.76 1.05 4.29
CA VAL A 163 11.50 1.80 4.26
C VAL A 163 10.40 0.99 4.95
N VAL A 164 10.27 -0.31 4.66
CA VAL A 164 9.33 -1.21 5.33
C VAL A 164 9.56 -1.24 6.85
N ALA A 165 10.82 -1.31 7.28
CA ALA A 165 11.14 -1.28 8.71
C ALA A 165 10.74 0.05 9.37
N ALA A 166 10.96 1.19 8.69
CA ALA A 166 10.53 2.50 9.16
C ALA A 166 9.01 2.62 9.27
N LEU A 167 8.26 2.06 8.30
CA LEU A 167 6.79 1.98 8.35
C LEU A 167 6.30 1.17 9.56
N LYS A 168 6.90 0.00 9.79
CA LYS A 168 6.55 -0.86 10.94
C LYS A 168 6.84 -0.20 12.28
N ALA A 169 7.92 0.57 12.38
CA ALA A 169 8.28 1.28 13.59
C ALA A 169 7.33 2.44 13.96
N LYS A 170 6.70 3.06 12.95
CA LYS A 170 5.72 4.14 13.13
C LYS A 170 4.30 3.65 13.44
N THR A 171 3.97 2.45 13.00
CA THR A 171 2.67 1.86 13.28
C THR A 171 2.76 1.18 14.66
N PRO A 172 2.06 1.68 15.70
CA PRO A 172 2.02 0.96 16.96
C PRO A 172 1.53 -0.45 16.67
N SER A 173 2.31 -1.46 17.06
CA SER A 173 1.82 -2.84 17.07
C SER A 173 0.49 -2.79 17.84
N ALA A 174 -0.64 -3.00 17.15
CA ALA A 174 -1.89 -3.27 17.81
C ALA A 174 -1.63 -4.50 18.69
N GLY A 175 -1.45 -4.22 19.98
CA GLY A 175 -1.05 -5.23 20.95
C GLY A 175 -2.03 -6.38 20.95
N ASN A 176 -1.47 -7.50 21.13
CA ASN A 176 -2.06 -8.77 21.52
C ASN A 176 -3.17 -8.59 22.55
#